data_94d3e663a2c8ceecae33d5b5b9e5eb17
#
_entry.id   94d3e663a2c8ceecae33d5b5b9e5eb17
#
_cell.length_a   1.000
_cell.length_b   1.000
_cell.length_c   1.000
_cell.angle_alpha   90.00
_cell.angle_beta   90.00
_cell.angle_gamma   90.00
#
_symmetry.space_group_name_H-M   'P 1'
#
loop_
_entity.id
_entity.type
_entity.pdbx_description
1 polymer ?
#
loop_
_entity_poly.entity_id
_entity_poly.type
_entity_poly.pdbx_seq_one_letter_code
_entity_poly.pdbx_strand_id
1 'polypeptide(L)'
;MATHDYVIDNSTGANVRSDINSVLQAILTNNSSSSAPSTTAAYMWWADTTNGVLKIRNSSDNGWVELLQLDGTLTLEDGSQTAPALAFRDDLNTGIFSSGADTFNIATGGTERFQYQLVV
;
A
#
# COMPACT_ATOMS: atom_id res chain seq x y z
N MET A 1 8.76 16.32 -1.69
CA MET A 1 8.94 15.05 -0.98
C MET A 1 9.19 15.36 0.48
N ALA A 2 8.48 14.73 1.38
CA ALA A 2 8.60 15.03 2.80
C ALA A 2 8.44 13.75 3.63
N THR A 3 9.53 13.37 4.28
CA THR A 3 9.54 12.38 5.37
C THR A 3 10.15 13.04 6.59
N HIS A 4 9.85 12.55 7.77
CA HIS A 4 10.37 13.05 9.04
C HIS A 4 10.60 11.90 10.00
N ASP A 5 11.44 12.08 10.99
CA ASP A 5 11.68 11.09 12.05
C ASP A 5 10.62 11.16 13.17
N TYR A 6 9.75 12.18 13.12
CA TYR A 6 8.68 12.46 14.09
C TYR A 6 9.17 12.80 15.50
N VAL A 7 10.40 13.24 15.62
CA VAL A 7 10.97 13.81 16.84
C VAL A 7 11.18 15.30 16.65
N ILE A 8 10.72 16.11 17.58
CA ILE A 8 10.96 17.55 17.60
C ILE A 8 12.09 17.81 18.57
N ASP A 9 13.24 18.16 18.03
CA ASP A 9 14.43 18.45 18.82
C ASP A 9 14.32 19.74 19.63
N ASN A 10 14.82 19.73 20.86
CA ASN A 10 14.92 20.93 21.65
C ASN A 10 16.02 21.85 21.10
N SER A 11 15.64 23.01 20.56
CA SER A 11 16.54 23.94 19.86
C SER A 11 16.06 25.40 19.97
N THR A 12 16.55 26.27 19.15
CA THR A 12 16.06 27.66 19.07
C THR A 12 14.61 27.69 18.58
N GLY A 13 13.84 28.70 18.95
CA GLY A 13 12.45 28.84 18.51
C GLY A 13 12.26 28.83 16.98
N ALA A 14 13.26 29.30 16.22
CA ALA A 14 13.24 29.22 14.76
C ALA A 14 13.41 27.80 14.25
N ASN A 15 14.34 27.03 14.82
CA ASN A 15 14.59 25.64 14.44
C ASN A 15 13.40 24.73 14.84
N VAL A 16 12.87 24.90 16.06
CA VAL A 16 11.68 24.16 16.51
C VAL A 16 10.50 24.39 15.56
N ARG A 17 10.24 25.64 15.13
CA ARG A 17 9.20 25.95 14.14
C ARG A 17 9.45 25.28 12.79
N SER A 18 10.69 25.31 12.32
CA SER A 18 11.06 24.64 11.06
C SER A 18 10.84 23.15 11.12
N ASP A 19 11.18 22.53 12.23
CA ASP A 19 11.04 21.10 12.48
C ASP A 19 9.55 20.68 12.52
N ILE A 20 8.72 21.42 13.26
CA ILE A 20 7.27 21.24 13.28
C ILE A 20 6.68 21.36 11.87
N ASN A 21 7.09 22.37 11.08
CA ASN A 21 6.62 22.53 9.72
C ASN A 21 7.01 21.34 8.82
N SER A 22 8.19 20.76 9.05
CA SER A 22 8.64 19.57 8.33
C SER A 22 7.81 18.32 8.68
N VAL A 23 7.46 18.13 9.95
CA VAL A 23 6.51 17.07 10.38
C VAL A 23 5.15 17.27 9.71
N LEU A 24 4.60 18.48 9.76
CA LEU A 24 3.31 18.79 9.13
C LEU A 24 3.33 18.53 7.62
N GLN A 25 4.45 18.86 6.95
CA GLN A 25 4.62 18.59 5.52
C GLN A 25 4.69 17.08 5.23
N ALA A 26 5.37 16.31 6.07
CA ALA A 26 5.39 14.85 5.94
C ALA A 26 3.99 14.24 6.08
N ILE A 27 3.23 14.66 7.08
CA ILE A 27 1.85 14.23 7.29
C ILE A 27 0.97 14.66 6.11
N LEU A 28 1.04 15.92 5.69
CA LEU A 28 0.24 16.47 4.59
C LEU A 28 0.41 15.69 3.29
N THR A 29 1.61 15.19 3.03
CA THR A 29 1.97 14.48 1.80
C THR A 29 1.95 12.96 1.93
N ASN A 30 1.41 12.40 3.01
CA ASN A 30 1.46 10.97 3.34
C ASN A 30 2.90 10.42 3.30
N ASN A 31 3.85 11.15 3.86
CA ASN A 31 5.28 10.80 3.84
C ASN A 31 5.84 10.59 2.42
N SER A 32 5.44 11.42 1.45
CA SER A 32 5.84 11.26 0.06
C SER A 32 7.36 11.33 -0.13
N SER A 33 7.94 10.31 -0.73
CA SER A 33 9.38 10.22 -0.96
C SER A 33 9.74 9.16 -1.98
N SER A 34 10.95 9.26 -2.53
CA SER A 34 11.51 8.28 -3.46
C SER A 34 12.10 7.03 -2.78
N SER A 35 12.24 7.08 -1.46
CA SER A 35 12.72 5.97 -0.63
C SER A 35 11.80 5.80 0.57
N ALA A 36 11.68 4.60 1.09
CA ALA A 36 10.87 4.35 2.28
C ALA A 36 11.30 5.23 3.45
N PRO A 37 10.36 5.77 4.25
CA PRO A 37 10.68 6.47 5.48
C PRO A 37 11.58 5.62 6.38
N SER A 38 12.60 6.24 6.97
CA SER A 38 13.53 5.58 7.90
C SER A 38 12.88 5.32 9.25
N THR A 39 11.95 6.18 9.65
CA THR A 39 11.13 5.99 10.85
C THR A 39 9.75 5.52 10.42
N THR A 40 9.32 4.40 10.97
CA THR A 40 8.02 3.77 10.64
C THR A 40 7.20 3.51 11.89
N ALA A 41 5.91 3.40 11.71
CA ALA A 41 4.95 2.95 12.71
C ALA A 41 3.86 2.13 12.02
N ALA A 42 3.25 1.20 12.74
CA ALA A 42 2.11 0.44 12.23
C ALA A 42 1.03 1.38 11.68
N TYR A 43 0.49 1.03 10.51
CA TYR A 43 -0.55 1.80 9.79
C TYR A 43 -0.10 3.17 9.24
N MET A 44 1.19 3.49 9.27
CA MET A 44 1.74 4.68 8.64
C MET A 44 1.55 4.62 7.12
N TRP A 45 1.19 5.74 6.51
CA TRP A 45 1.07 5.88 5.06
C TRP A 45 2.39 6.31 4.42
N TRP A 46 2.63 5.84 3.21
CA TRP A 46 3.76 6.26 2.38
C TRP A 46 3.32 6.37 0.91
N ALA A 47 3.44 7.57 0.36
CA ALA A 47 3.33 7.78 -1.08
C ALA A 47 4.71 7.54 -1.72
N ASP A 48 4.94 6.34 -2.22
CA ASP A 48 6.16 5.93 -2.90
C ASP A 48 6.20 6.55 -4.30
N THR A 49 6.94 7.66 -4.43
CA THR A 49 7.01 8.40 -5.70
C THR A 49 7.91 7.76 -6.75
N THR A 50 8.75 6.79 -6.37
CA THR A 50 9.58 6.02 -7.31
C THR A 50 8.76 4.97 -8.04
N ASN A 51 7.93 4.23 -7.31
CA ASN A 51 7.10 3.17 -7.87
C ASN A 51 5.68 3.65 -8.23
N GLY A 52 5.32 4.88 -7.87
CA GLY A 52 4.01 5.46 -8.16
C GLY A 52 2.87 4.80 -7.37
N VAL A 53 3.12 4.35 -6.13
CA VAL A 53 2.19 3.53 -5.33
C VAL A 53 1.93 4.17 -3.96
N LEU A 54 0.67 4.15 -3.53
CA LEU A 54 0.30 4.46 -2.15
C LEU A 54 0.35 3.19 -1.31
N LYS A 55 1.11 3.23 -0.22
CA LYS A 55 1.36 2.09 0.67
C LYS A 55 0.92 2.39 2.10
N ILE A 56 0.55 1.35 2.83
CA ILE A 56 0.32 1.40 4.27
C ILE A 56 1.23 0.40 4.98
N ARG A 57 1.77 0.79 6.14
CA ARG A 57 2.54 -0.11 6.99
C ARG A 57 1.63 -1.15 7.63
N ASN A 58 2.03 -2.40 7.65
CA ASN A 58 1.22 -3.46 8.26
C ASN A 58 1.18 -3.33 9.80
N SER A 59 0.30 -4.09 10.45
CA SER A 59 0.07 -4.04 11.90
C SER A 59 1.30 -4.43 12.75
N SER A 60 2.23 -5.20 12.17
CA SER A 60 3.46 -5.66 12.83
C SER A 60 4.64 -4.71 12.60
N ASP A 61 4.45 -3.64 11.84
CA ASP A 61 5.48 -2.67 11.44
C ASP A 61 6.73 -3.32 10.81
N ASN A 62 6.55 -4.35 10.00
CA ASN A 62 7.65 -5.08 9.35
C ASN A 62 7.53 -5.18 7.83
N GLY A 63 6.47 -4.62 7.22
CA GLY A 63 6.25 -4.64 5.78
C GLY A 63 5.32 -3.54 5.29
N TRP A 64 5.43 -3.21 4.01
CA TRP A 64 4.53 -2.28 3.33
C TRP A 64 3.52 -3.07 2.49
N VAL A 65 2.25 -2.72 2.63
CA VAL A 65 1.13 -3.23 1.82
C VAL A 65 0.82 -2.19 0.76
N GLU A 66 0.82 -2.58 -0.50
CA GLU A 66 0.44 -1.71 -1.61
C GLU A 66 -1.08 -1.64 -1.72
N LEU A 67 -1.63 -0.43 -1.84
CA LEU A 67 -3.08 -0.23 -1.86
C LEU A 67 -3.59 0.18 -3.25
N LEU A 68 -2.94 1.16 -3.89
CA LEU A 68 -3.35 1.65 -5.21
C LEU A 68 -2.24 2.45 -5.87
N GLN A 69 -2.34 2.63 -7.18
CA GLN A 69 -1.42 3.48 -7.94
C GLN A 69 -1.71 4.96 -7.69
N LEU A 70 -0.68 5.80 -7.69
CA LEU A 70 -0.82 7.25 -7.52
C LEU A 70 -1.48 7.95 -8.72
N ASP A 71 -1.62 7.28 -9.85
CA ASP A 71 -2.35 7.75 -11.04
C ASP A 71 -3.86 7.43 -11.00
N GLY A 72 -4.32 6.75 -9.94
CA GLY A 72 -5.70 6.35 -9.75
C GLY A 72 -6.05 4.94 -10.27
N THR A 73 -5.11 4.23 -10.89
CA THR A 73 -5.31 2.83 -11.29
C THR A 73 -5.37 1.95 -10.05
N LEU A 74 -6.39 1.09 -9.95
CA LEU A 74 -6.47 0.07 -8.92
C LEU A 74 -5.76 -1.20 -9.42
N THR A 75 -4.64 -1.54 -8.79
CA THR A 75 -3.95 -2.81 -9.02
C THR A 75 -4.18 -3.74 -7.84
N LEU A 76 -4.40 -5.01 -8.14
CA LEU A 76 -4.64 -6.05 -7.14
C LEU A 76 -3.46 -7.02 -7.14
N GLU A 77 -3.17 -7.61 -5.99
CA GLU A 77 -2.31 -8.80 -5.91
C GLU A 77 -2.94 -9.94 -6.73
N ASP A 78 -2.15 -10.91 -7.15
CA ASP A 78 -2.67 -12.04 -7.93
C ASP A 78 -3.72 -12.85 -7.15
N GLY A 79 -3.50 -13.04 -5.86
CA GLY A 79 -4.36 -13.85 -5.02
C GLY A 79 -4.30 -15.34 -5.36
N SER A 80 -5.33 -16.08 -4.99
CA SER A 80 -5.49 -17.50 -5.29
C SER A 80 -6.96 -17.92 -5.23
N GLN A 81 -7.26 -19.14 -5.65
CA GLN A 81 -8.64 -19.66 -5.54
C GLN A 81 -9.18 -19.70 -4.10
N THR A 82 -8.31 -19.88 -3.10
CA THR A 82 -8.69 -19.90 -1.68
C THR A 82 -8.58 -18.56 -0.98
N ALA A 83 -7.89 -17.60 -1.60
CA ALA A 83 -7.70 -16.25 -1.11
C ALA A 83 -7.69 -15.27 -2.32
N PRO A 84 -8.85 -15.01 -2.95
CA PRO A 84 -8.96 -14.10 -4.08
C PRO A 84 -8.45 -12.70 -3.76
N ALA A 85 -7.91 -12.02 -4.77
CA ALA A 85 -7.42 -10.64 -4.64
C ALA A 85 -8.53 -9.62 -4.37
N LEU A 86 -9.72 -9.86 -4.91
CA LEU A 86 -10.93 -9.12 -4.60
C LEU A 86 -12.00 -10.10 -4.12
N ALA A 87 -12.38 -10.00 -2.84
CA ALA A 87 -13.31 -10.90 -2.18
C ALA A 87 -14.40 -10.14 -1.41
N PHE A 88 -15.44 -10.85 -1.02
CA PHE A 88 -16.50 -10.32 -0.16
C PHE A 88 -16.08 -10.39 1.32
N ARG A 89 -16.46 -9.37 2.10
CA ARG A 89 -16.06 -9.24 3.53
C ARG A 89 -16.34 -10.49 4.37
N ASP A 90 -17.50 -11.09 4.17
CA ASP A 90 -17.99 -12.23 4.96
C ASP A 90 -17.78 -13.58 4.26
N ASP A 91 -17.12 -13.56 3.08
CA ASP A 91 -16.79 -14.73 2.27
C ASP A 91 -15.47 -14.51 1.52
N LEU A 92 -14.37 -14.62 2.26
CA LEU A 92 -13.04 -14.29 1.78
C LEU A 92 -12.45 -15.28 0.78
N ASN A 93 -13.14 -16.40 0.51
CA ASN A 93 -12.74 -17.40 -0.49
C ASN A 93 -13.65 -17.40 -1.74
N THR A 94 -14.45 -16.35 -1.91
CA THR A 94 -15.25 -16.08 -3.11
C THR A 94 -14.86 -14.74 -3.70
N GLY A 95 -14.44 -14.74 -4.98
CA GLY A 95 -13.99 -13.52 -5.62
C GLY A 95 -13.19 -13.75 -6.90
N ILE A 96 -12.40 -12.75 -7.29
CA ILE A 96 -11.54 -12.81 -8.47
C ILE A 96 -10.07 -12.92 -8.10
N PHE A 97 -9.29 -13.62 -8.92
CA PHE A 97 -7.85 -13.77 -8.76
C PHE A 97 -7.16 -13.99 -10.13
N SER A 98 -5.85 -13.96 -10.16
CA SER A 98 -5.04 -14.35 -11.33
C SER A 98 -4.16 -15.53 -10.97
N SER A 99 -4.23 -16.61 -11.76
CA SER A 99 -3.36 -17.77 -11.58
C SER A 99 -2.01 -17.64 -12.34
N GLY A 100 -1.81 -16.56 -13.06
CA GLY A 100 -0.60 -16.26 -13.82
C GLY A 100 -0.84 -15.17 -14.86
N ALA A 101 0.19 -14.83 -15.62
CA ALA A 101 0.09 -13.82 -16.67
C ALA A 101 -1.04 -14.15 -17.66
N ASP A 102 -1.76 -13.12 -18.10
CA ASP A 102 -2.86 -13.21 -19.07
C ASP A 102 -4.02 -14.12 -18.64
N THR A 103 -4.20 -14.32 -17.33
CA THR A 103 -5.29 -15.12 -16.78
C THR A 103 -6.25 -14.27 -15.93
N PHE A 104 -7.54 -14.57 -16.04
CA PHE A 104 -8.59 -14.02 -15.18
C PHE A 104 -9.44 -15.19 -14.65
N ASN A 105 -9.53 -15.28 -13.32
CA ASN A 105 -10.16 -16.40 -12.65
C ASN A 105 -11.24 -15.93 -11.69
N ILE A 106 -12.28 -16.73 -11.52
CA ILE A 106 -13.33 -16.57 -10.50
C ILE A 106 -13.36 -17.80 -9.61
N ALA A 107 -13.34 -17.59 -8.30
CA ALA A 107 -13.53 -18.63 -7.31
C ALA A 107 -14.81 -18.42 -6.50
N THR A 108 -15.44 -19.52 -6.07
CA THR A 108 -16.48 -19.53 -5.04
C THR A 108 -16.24 -20.66 -4.07
N GLY A 109 -16.30 -20.34 -2.74
CA GLY A 109 -16.06 -21.33 -1.69
C GLY A 109 -14.66 -21.96 -1.79
N GLY A 110 -13.64 -21.17 -2.19
CA GLY A 110 -12.27 -21.64 -2.31
C GLY A 110 -12.00 -22.58 -3.49
N THR A 111 -12.92 -22.64 -4.44
CA THR A 111 -12.80 -23.50 -5.64
C THR A 111 -12.92 -22.62 -6.88
N GLU A 112 -11.96 -22.76 -7.81
CA GLU A 112 -12.05 -22.10 -9.11
C GLU A 112 -13.27 -22.60 -9.89
N ARG A 113 -14.08 -21.66 -10.40
CA ARG A 113 -15.28 -21.93 -11.18
C ARG A 113 -15.16 -21.49 -12.62
N PHE A 114 -14.33 -20.51 -12.89
CA PHE A 114 -14.11 -19.94 -14.21
C PHE A 114 -12.66 -19.50 -14.36
N GLN A 115 -12.09 -19.83 -15.50
CA GLN A 115 -10.79 -19.32 -15.93
C GLN A 115 -10.87 -18.86 -17.37
N TYR A 116 -10.39 -17.65 -17.64
CA TYR A 116 -10.07 -17.20 -18.99
C TYR A 116 -8.56 -17.03 -19.10
N GLN A 117 -7.97 -17.61 -20.12
CA GLN A 117 -6.56 -17.50 -20.43
C GLN A 117 -6.40 -17.24 -21.93
N LEU A 118 -5.56 -16.26 -22.28
CA LEU A 118 -5.19 -16.08 -23.66
C LEU A 118 -4.27 -17.21 -24.10
N VAL A 119 -4.76 -17.99 -25.06
CA VAL A 119 -3.96 -19.03 -25.72
C VAL A 119 -3.40 -18.41 -27.00
N VAL A 120 -2.09 -18.29 -27.07
CA VAL A 120 -1.37 -17.73 -28.23
C VAL A 120 -0.85 -18.88 -29.10
#